data_958e5b13c62eaea1a01950fa510061d3
#
_entry.id   958e5b13c62eaea1a01950fa510061d3
#
_cell.length_a   1.000
_cell.length_b   1.000
_cell.length_c   1.000
_cell.angle_alpha   90.00
_cell.angle_beta   90.00
_cell.angle_gamma   90.00
#
_symmetry.space_group_name_H-M   'P 1'
#
loop_
_entity.id
_entity.type
_entity.pdbx_description
1 polymer ?
#
loop_
_entity_poly.entity_id
_entity_poly.type
_entity_poly.pdbx_seq_one_letter_code
_entity_poly.pdbx_strand_id
1 'polypeptide(L)'
;FTNAVAKEVAAEGITVNAICPGVVGTGMWRGESGLSARWSQEGESEPAAWERLQKSLLPQGVAQTPEDMGQLVVYLAQAEHVTGQAIAVDGGFTL
;
A
#
# COMPACT_ATOMS: atom_id res chain seq x y z
N PHE A 1 -6.03 -6.61 15.87
CA PHE A 1 -7.44 -6.52 15.48
C PHE A 1 -7.78 -7.60 14.42
N THR A 2 -7.10 -7.62 13.30
CA THR A 2 -7.33 -8.61 12.23
C THR A 2 -7.25 -10.05 12.73
N ASN A 3 -6.22 -10.38 13.51
CA ASN A 3 -6.04 -11.73 14.04
C ASN A 3 -7.16 -12.14 14.99
N ALA A 4 -7.60 -11.24 15.86
CA ALA A 4 -8.65 -11.53 16.81
C ALA A 4 -9.98 -11.80 16.11
N VAL A 5 -10.34 -10.96 15.13
CA VAL A 5 -11.59 -11.13 14.37
C VAL A 5 -11.50 -12.39 13.50
N ALA A 6 -10.37 -12.61 12.84
CA ALA A 6 -10.19 -13.80 12.00
C ALA A 6 -10.38 -15.09 12.80
N LYS A 7 -9.80 -15.15 13.97
CA LYS A 7 -9.92 -16.31 14.87
C LYS A 7 -11.37 -16.54 15.30
N GLU A 8 -12.09 -15.47 15.58
CA GLU A 8 -13.48 -15.53 16.04
C GLU A 8 -14.42 -16.12 14.99
N VAL A 9 -14.19 -15.79 13.70
CA VAL A 9 -15.12 -16.17 12.62
C VAL A 9 -14.60 -17.32 11.74
N ALA A 10 -13.42 -17.84 12.04
CA ALA A 10 -12.79 -18.88 11.21
C ALA A 10 -13.65 -20.14 11.07
N ALA A 11 -14.31 -20.57 12.14
CA ALA A 11 -15.15 -21.76 12.12
C ALA A 11 -16.39 -21.61 11.23
N GLU A 12 -16.77 -20.39 10.90
CA GLU A 12 -17.89 -20.09 10.02
C GLU A 12 -17.47 -20.01 8.55
N GLY A 13 -16.22 -20.30 8.25
CA GLY A 13 -15.70 -20.24 6.88
C GLY A 13 -15.43 -18.82 6.39
N ILE A 14 -15.31 -17.86 7.30
CA ILE A 14 -15.05 -16.46 6.97
C ILE A 14 -13.56 -16.17 7.16
N THR A 15 -12.93 -15.58 6.15
CA THR A 15 -11.54 -15.13 6.25
C THR A 15 -11.48 -13.62 6.46
N VAL A 16 -10.53 -13.18 7.27
CA VAL A 16 -10.30 -11.75 7.55
C VAL A 16 -8.83 -11.47 7.43
N ASN A 17 -8.47 -10.60 6.50
CA ASN A 17 -7.07 -10.24 6.24
C ASN A 17 -6.95 -8.73 6.10
N ALA A 18 -5.75 -8.22 6.30
CA ALA A 18 -5.44 -6.80 6.13
C ALA A 18 -4.44 -6.61 5.00
N ILE A 19 -4.64 -5.56 4.23
CA ILE A 19 -3.70 -5.13 3.20
C ILE A 19 -3.06 -3.84 3.69
N CYS A 20 -1.74 -3.80 3.70
CA CYS A 20 -0.97 -2.66 4.18
C CYS A 20 -0.26 -2.00 2.99
N PRO A 21 -0.87 -0.99 2.35
CA PRO A 21 -0.24 -0.30 1.23
C PRO A 21 0.95 0.54 1.70
N GLY A 22 1.91 0.74 0.81
CA GLY A 22 3.00 1.68 1.03
C GLY A 22 2.69 3.04 0.40
N VAL A 23 3.47 3.40 -0.60
CA VAL A 23 3.32 4.67 -1.32
C VAL A 23 2.57 4.43 -2.62
N VAL A 24 1.33 4.91 -2.68
CA VAL A 24 0.48 4.77 -3.87
C VAL A 24 0.28 6.15 -4.47
N GLY A 25 0.45 6.27 -5.79
CA GLY A 25 0.39 7.55 -6.49
C GLY A 25 -1.03 8.10 -6.62
N THR A 26 -1.67 8.36 -5.50
CA THR A 26 -3.02 8.92 -5.38
C THR A 26 -2.95 10.39 -4.95
N GLY A 27 -4.12 11.02 -4.72
CA GLY A 27 -4.20 12.40 -4.29
C GLY A 27 -3.48 12.71 -2.97
N MET A 28 -3.20 11.71 -2.13
CA MET A 28 -2.38 11.91 -0.94
C MET A 28 -0.95 12.33 -1.32
N TRP A 29 -0.41 11.77 -2.40
CA TRP A 29 0.97 12.03 -2.83
C TRP A 29 1.07 13.00 -3.99
N ARG A 30 0.12 12.97 -4.91
CA ARG A 30 0.19 13.70 -6.18
C ARG A 30 -0.70 14.94 -6.17
N GLY A 31 -0.37 15.89 -7.07
CA GLY A 31 -1.13 17.12 -7.22
C GLY A 31 -0.62 18.24 -6.33
N GLU A 32 -1.24 19.40 -6.44
CA GLU A 32 -0.80 20.63 -5.75
C GLU A 32 -0.86 20.52 -4.23
N SER A 33 -1.79 19.77 -3.70
CA SER A 33 -1.96 19.59 -2.25
C SER A 33 -1.42 18.23 -1.75
N GLY A 34 -0.80 17.44 -2.61
CA GLY A 34 -0.22 16.17 -2.23
C GLY A 34 1.11 16.30 -1.50
N LEU A 35 1.56 15.20 -0.89
CA LEU A 35 2.82 15.18 -0.13
C LEU A 35 4.03 15.45 -1.01
N SER A 36 4.02 15.02 -2.28
CA SER A 36 5.14 15.29 -3.17
C SER A 36 5.34 16.78 -3.42
N ALA A 37 4.25 17.54 -3.55
CA ALA A 37 4.33 18.98 -3.67
C ALA A 37 4.81 19.65 -2.36
N ARG A 38 4.31 19.16 -1.21
CA ARG A 38 4.69 19.69 0.10
C ARG A 38 6.15 19.47 0.43
N TRP A 39 6.71 18.36 -0.02
CA TRP A 39 8.09 17.97 0.25
C TRP A 39 9.03 18.29 -0.91
N SER A 40 8.59 19.08 -1.88
CA SER A 40 9.43 19.52 -2.97
C SER A 40 10.49 20.50 -2.44
N GLN A 41 11.67 20.44 -3.06
CA GLN A 41 12.77 21.32 -2.74
C GLN A 41 12.63 22.63 -3.55
N GLU A 42 13.35 23.67 -3.14
CA GLU A 42 13.33 24.93 -3.84
C GLU A 42 13.69 24.74 -5.32
N GLY A 43 12.84 25.26 -6.20
CA GLY A 43 13.02 25.13 -7.65
C GLY A 43 12.63 23.79 -8.23
N GLU A 44 12.17 22.84 -7.40
CA GLU A 44 11.79 21.51 -7.84
C GLU A 44 10.30 21.47 -8.19
N SER A 45 9.97 20.92 -9.37
CA SER A 45 8.57 20.70 -9.75
C SER A 45 7.97 19.51 -8.98
N GLU A 46 6.64 19.46 -8.91
CA GLU A 46 5.96 18.34 -8.27
C GLU A 46 6.32 16.99 -8.92
N PRO A 47 6.31 16.87 -10.25
CA PRO A 47 6.72 15.60 -10.87
C PRO A 47 8.16 15.21 -10.55
N ALA A 48 9.07 16.16 -10.47
CA ALA A 48 10.46 15.87 -10.09
C ALA A 48 10.58 15.45 -8.63
N ALA A 49 9.83 16.10 -7.74
CA ALA A 49 9.77 15.70 -6.33
C ALA A 49 9.20 14.29 -6.17
N TRP A 50 8.14 13.97 -6.90
CA TRP A 50 7.53 12.65 -6.90
C TRP A 50 8.53 11.57 -7.32
N GLU A 51 9.25 11.81 -8.40
CA GLU A 51 10.28 10.89 -8.88
C GLU A 51 11.39 10.68 -7.85
N ARG A 52 11.86 11.76 -7.25
CA ARG A 52 12.90 11.70 -6.21
C ARG A 52 12.42 10.96 -4.97
N LEU A 53 11.19 11.23 -4.52
CA LEU A 53 10.64 10.62 -3.30
C LEU A 53 10.43 9.12 -3.48
N GLN A 54 9.98 8.68 -4.63
CA GLN A 54 9.86 7.25 -4.90
C GLN A 54 11.20 6.53 -4.72
N LYS A 55 12.26 7.10 -5.27
CA LYS A 55 13.59 6.50 -5.20
C LYS A 55 14.18 6.54 -3.79
N SER A 56 13.89 7.59 -3.03
CA SER A 56 14.44 7.72 -1.68
C SER A 56 13.69 6.92 -0.64
N LEU A 57 12.38 6.75 -0.79
CA LEU A 57 11.54 6.10 0.21
C LEU A 57 11.36 4.61 -0.03
N LEU A 58 11.40 4.17 -1.27
CA LEU A 58 11.04 2.80 -1.64
C LEU A 58 12.28 2.02 -2.10
N PRO A 59 12.58 0.89 -1.47
CA PRO A 59 13.66 0.02 -1.96
C PRO A 59 13.53 -0.35 -3.44
N GLN A 60 12.30 -0.58 -3.92
CA GLN A 60 12.07 -0.84 -5.34
C GLN A 60 12.18 0.42 -6.20
N GLY A 61 12.11 1.61 -5.60
CA GLY A 61 12.25 2.87 -6.31
C GLY A 61 11.03 3.30 -7.11
N VAL A 62 9.94 2.58 -7.04
CA VAL A 62 8.71 2.82 -7.80
C VAL A 62 7.51 2.69 -6.88
N ALA A 63 6.58 3.65 -6.94
CA ALA A 63 5.36 3.60 -6.17
C ALA A 63 4.46 2.44 -6.60
N GLN A 64 3.68 1.94 -5.68
CA GLN A 64 2.66 0.95 -5.96
C GLN A 64 1.46 1.61 -6.62
N THR A 65 0.64 0.80 -7.26
CA THR A 65 -0.58 1.24 -7.94
C THR A 65 -1.82 0.72 -7.22
N PRO A 66 -3.00 1.33 -7.43
CA PRO A 66 -4.25 0.75 -6.95
C PRO A 66 -4.47 -0.67 -7.46
N GLU A 67 -4.01 -0.97 -8.68
CA GLU A 67 -4.10 -2.30 -9.28
C GLU A 67 -3.30 -3.34 -8.51
N ASP A 68 -2.16 -2.96 -7.94
CA ASP A 68 -1.37 -3.85 -7.09
C ASP A 68 -2.17 -4.29 -5.86
N MET A 69 -2.91 -3.36 -5.27
CA MET A 69 -3.80 -3.67 -4.13
C MET A 69 -4.96 -4.56 -4.58
N GLY A 70 -5.56 -4.24 -5.73
CA GLY A 70 -6.67 -5.01 -6.28
C GLY A 70 -6.31 -6.45 -6.58
N GLN A 71 -5.11 -6.71 -7.08
CA GLN A 71 -4.64 -8.08 -7.33
C GLN A 71 -4.58 -8.90 -6.05
N LEU A 72 -4.11 -8.31 -4.97
CA LEU A 72 -4.08 -9.00 -3.68
C LEU A 72 -5.48 -9.22 -3.13
N VAL A 73 -6.38 -8.25 -3.27
CA VAL A 73 -7.78 -8.41 -2.84
C VAL A 73 -8.42 -9.60 -3.55
N VAL A 74 -8.25 -9.71 -4.86
CA VAL A 74 -8.81 -10.82 -5.64
C VAL A 74 -8.25 -12.15 -5.17
N TYR A 75 -6.93 -12.22 -4.95
CA TYR A 75 -6.30 -13.44 -4.44
C TYR A 75 -6.89 -13.84 -3.10
N LEU A 76 -6.99 -12.90 -2.16
CA LEU A 76 -7.50 -13.17 -0.82
C LEU A 76 -8.98 -13.56 -0.83
N ALA A 77 -9.77 -12.98 -1.74
CA ALA A 77 -11.17 -13.33 -1.88
C ALA A 77 -11.37 -14.79 -2.33
N GLN A 78 -10.41 -15.36 -3.02
CA GLN A 78 -10.45 -16.72 -3.54
C GLN A 78 -9.68 -17.72 -2.66
N ALA A 79 -8.85 -17.23 -1.74
CA ALA A 79 -7.97 -18.07 -0.93
C ALA A 79 -8.69 -18.53 0.34
N GLU A 80 -9.28 -19.70 0.29
CA GLU A 80 -10.12 -20.23 1.37
C GLU A 80 -9.38 -20.45 2.69
N HIS A 81 -8.08 -20.66 2.63
CA HIS A 81 -7.28 -21.02 3.82
C HIS A 81 -6.29 -19.93 4.21
N VAL A 82 -6.47 -18.71 3.74
CA VAL A 82 -5.66 -17.56 4.14
C VAL A 82 -6.52 -16.64 5.01
N THR A 83 -6.21 -16.60 6.30
CA THR A 83 -6.94 -15.75 7.24
C THR A 83 -6.00 -15.24 8.34
N GLY A 84 -6.31 -14.10 8.90
CA GLY A 84 -5.54 -13.50 9.99
C GLY A 84 -4.23 -12.88 9.55
N GLN A 85 -4.04 -12.65 8.26
CA GLN A 85 -2.78 -12.13 7.73
C GLN A 85 -2.84 -10.62 7.50
N ALA A 86 -1.72 -9.95 7.75
CA ALA A 86 -1.51 -8.57 7.37
C ALA A 86 -0.38 -8.57 6.33
N ILE A 87 -0.71 -8.21 5.09
CA ILE A 87 0.21 -8.36 3.97
C ILE A 87 0.58 -6.98 3.44
N ALA A 88 1.87 -6.67 3.47
CA ALA A 88 2.38 -5.41 2.94
C ALA A 88 2.53 -5.49 1.43
N VAL A 89 2.01 -4.48 0.73
CA VAL A 89 2.21 -4.27 -0.70
C VAL A 89 2.83 -2.88 -0.83
N ASP A 90 4.12 -2.80 -0.59
CA ASP A 90 4.77 -1.51 -0.32
C ASP A 90 6.14 -1.34 -0.98
N GLY A 91 6.51 -2.22 -1.88
CA GLY A 91 7.80 -2.12 -2.57
C GLY A 91 9.00 -2.18 -1.64
N GLY A 92 8.82 -2.76 -0.45
CA GLY A 92 9.89 -2.88 0.54
C GLY A 92 9.95 -1.73 1.55
N PHE A 93 8.98 -0.82 1.53
CA PHE A 93 8.97 0.37 2.40
C PHE A 93 9.15 0.03 3.89
N THR A 94 8.58 -1.09 4.34
CA THR A 94 8.63 -1.51 5.75
C THR A 94 9.84 -2.39 6.10
N LEU A 95 10.72 -2.64 5.16
CA LEU A 95 11.93 -3.44 5.41
C LEU A 95 12.99 -2.67 6.19
#